data_261b825bd133111800da09b019ce8ed5
#
_entry.id   261b825bd133111800da09b019ce8ed5
#
_cell.length_a   1.000
_cell.length_b   1.000
_cell.length_c   1.000
_cell.angle_alpha   90.00
_cell.angle_beta   90.00
_cell.angle_gamma   90.00
#
_symmetry.space_group_name_H-M   'P 1'
#
loop_
_entity.id
_entity.type
_entity.pdbx_description
1 polymer ?
#
loop_
_entity_poly.entity_id
_entity_poly.type
_entity_poly.pdbx_seq_one_letter_code
_entity_poly.pdbx_strand_id
1 'polypeptide(L)'
;MLPETIIAYTVGAELEFYLLTPEGRTIADLSSGKFPQKRFEVSKEYAENFKHFMAHMEGFGITQESGPGQYEANFQPSNLASELAANINRFKEVAKAAADASGLVISFEAKPLTGFCGSSLHVHYSTELFDPWGLVANNGIVKMKRDADNEYVLFAIGGMLERMAVDVDIFLPTEESRKRIEPWLNAPTKICWGRNNRSTAIRIPDSKPKRVEHRVCGADVDADRAINAIVEAAEYGINHKI
;
A
#
# COMPACT_ATOMS: atom_id res chain seq x y z
N MET A 1 11.04 -8.23 38.20
CA MET A 1 10.38 -7.51 37.08
C MET A 1 11.12 -7.93 35.81
N LEU A 2 10.47 -8.67 34.91
CA LEU A 2 11.05 -8.94 33.58
C LEU A 2 11.14 -7.60 32.85
N PRO A 3 12.22 -7.32 32.11
CA PRO A 3 12.32 -6.10 31.35
C PRO A 3 11.19 -6.04 30.32
N GLU A 4 10.62 -4.86 30.13
CA GLU A 4 9.62 -4.62 29.10
C GLU A 4 10.21 -4.97 27.74
N THR A 5 9.51 -5.79 26.98
CA THR A 5 9.86 -6.08 25.60
C THR A 5 9.75 -4.78 24.81
N ILE A 6 10.85 -4.33 24.22
CA ILE A 6 10.81 -3.16 23.35
C ILE A 6 10.20 -3.60 22.02
N ILE A 7 9.13 -2.95 21.61
CA ILE A 7 8.46 -3.21 20.34
C ILE A 7 8.85 -2.08 19.41
N ALA A 8 9.48 -2.42 18.30
CA ALA A 8 9.67 -1.51 17.19
C ALA A 8 8.76 -1.95 16.03
N TYR A 9 8.51 -1.05 15.11
CA TYR A 9 7.77 -1.37 13.90
C TYR A 9 8.58 -1.06 12.65
N THR A 10 8.18 -1.67 11.56
CA THR A 10 8.62 -1.32 10.20
C THR A 10 7.38 -1.16 9.33
N VAL A 11 7.31 -0.07 8.58
CA VAL A 11 6.24 0.19 7.61
C VAL A 11 6.79 0.20 6.19
N GLY A 12 6.02 -0.34 5.24
CA GLY A 12 6.27 -0.29 3.81
C GLY A 12 4.99 0.06 3.08
N ALA A 13 5.06 0.35 1.79
CA ALA A 13 3.88 0.68 1.02
C ALA A 13 3.95 0.20 -0.42
N GLU A 14 2.76 0.00 -1.00
CA GLU A 14 2.50 -0.20 -2.43
C GLU A 14 1.51 0.88 -2.85
N LEU A 15 1.88 1.73 -3.83
CA LEU A 15 1.01 2.79 -4.34
C LEU A 15 0.59 2.47 -5.75
N GLU A 16 -0.70 2.28 -5.96
CA GLU A 16 -1.28 2.04 -7.28
C GLU A 16 -1.63 3.36 -7.98
N PHE A 17 -1.52 3.37 -9.31
CA PHE A 17 -1.87 4.50 -10.15
C PHE A 17 -2.24 4.04 -11.56
N TYR A 18 -2.91 4.92 -12.30
CA TYR A 18 -3.20 4.72 -13.72
C TYR A 18 -2.39 5.67 -14.59
N LEU A 19 -1.92 5.18 -15.74
CA LEU A 19 -1.47 6.01 -16.84
C LEU A 19 -2.59 6.13 -17.87
N LEU A 20 -2.91 7.36 -18.20
CA LEU A 20 -4.03 7.73 -19.06
C LEU A 20 -3.54 8.56 -20.23
N THR A 21 -4.36 8.60 -21.29
CA THR A 21 -4.20 9.57 -22.39
C THR A 21 -4.54 10.98 -21.90
N PRO A 22 -4.16 12.04 -22.63
CA PRO A 22 -4.57 13.42 -22.30
C PRO A 22 -6.08 13.61 -22.17
N GLU A 23 -6.89 12.78 -22.85
CA GLU A 23 -8.36 12.80 -22.76
C GLU A 23 -8.90 11.95 -21.59
N GLY A 24 -8.04 11.44 -20.71
CA GLY A 24 -8.43 10.65 -19.54
C GLY A 24 -8.84 9.20 -19.82
N ARG A 25 -8.51 8.66 -21.01
CA ARG A 25 -8.76 7.26 -21.35
C ARG A 25 -7.54 6.42 -20.99
N THR A 26 -7.72 5.11 -20.78
CA THR A 26 -6.57 4.20 -20.57
C THR A 26 -5.65 4.17 -21.79
N ILE A 27 -4.34 4.08 -21.56
CA ILE A 27 -3.34 3.84 -22.62
C ILE A 27 -3.28 2.36 -23.05
N ALA A 28 -4.03 1.47 -22.38
CA ALA A 28 -3.99 0.04 -22.65
C ALA A 28 -4.85 -0.35 -23.85
N ASP A 29 -4.42 -1.37 -24.57
CA ASP A 29 -5.25 -2.05 -25.57
C ASP A 29 -6.23 -2.99 -24.84
N LEU A 30 -7.50 -2.61 -24.79
CA LEU A 30 -8.55 -3.37 -24.13
C LEU A 30 -8.81 -4.74 -24.75
N SER A 31 -8.37 -4.97 -26.00
CA SER A 31 -8.49 -6.28 -26.67
C SER A 31 -7.39 -7.27 -26.27
N SER A 32 -6.27 -6.76 -25.75
CA SER A 32 -5.10 -7.55 -25.41
C SER A 32 -5.20 -8.32 -24.09
N GLY A 33 -6.05 -7.87 -23.18
CA GLY A 33 -6.20 -8.40 -21.83
C GLY A 33 -7.60 -8.94 -21.52
N LYS A 34 -7.75 -9.45 -20.28
CA LYS A 34 -9.05 -9.87 -19.75
C LYS A 34 -9.03 -9.68 -18.24
N PHE A 35 -9.67 -8.62 -17.78
CA PHE A 35 -9.75 -8.33 -16.34
C PHE A 35 -10.56 -9.40 -15.59
N PRO A 36 -10.14 -9.85 -14.41
CA PRO A 36 -8.83 -9.64 -13.77
C PRO A 36 -7.81 -10.73 -14.12
N GLN A 37 -8.06 -11.63 -15.05
CA GLN A 37 -7.30 -12.87 -15.28
C GLN A 37 -6.03 -12.65 -16.13
N LYS A 38 -6.06 -11.68 -17.05
CA LYS A 38 -4.93 -11.37 -17.92
C LYS A 38 -4.70 -9.86 -17.94
N ARG A 39 -3.46 -9.43 -17.69
CA ARG A 39 -3.05 -8.02 -17.75
C ARG A 39 -3.14 -7.50 -19.18
N PHE A 40 -3.37 -6.19 -19.29
CA PHE A 40 -3.50 -5.52 -20.58
C PHE A 40 -2.14 -5.03 -21.07
N GLU A 41 -1.91 -5.14 -22.37
CA GLU A 41 -0.74 -4.53 -23.02
C GLU A 41 -1.00 -3.04 -23.27
N VAL A 42 0.08 -2.25 -23.34
CA VAL A 42 -0.02 -0.86 -23.77
C VAL A 42 -0.37 -0.84 -25.26
N SER A 43 -1.29 0.02 -25.65
CA SER A 43 -1.68 0.16 -27.06
C SER A 43 -0.49 0.64 -27.91
N LYS A 44 -0.47 0.26 -29.18
CA LYS A 44 0.62 0.65 -30.11
C LYS A 44 0.76 2.17 -30.22
N GLU A 45 -0.33 2.89 -30.12
CA GLU A 45 -0.38 4.35 -30.18
C GLU A 45 0.45 5.01 -29.06
N TYR A 46 0.41 4.43 -27.85
CA TYR A 46 1.08 4.98 -26.66
C TYR A 46 2.34 4.23 -26.24
N ALA A 47 2.81 3.28 -27.03
CA ALA A 47 3.96 2.44 -26.66
C ALA A 47 5.24 3.25 -26.45
N GLU A 48 5.54 4.24 -27.30
CA GLU A 48 6.73 5.10 -27.14
C GLU A 48 6.56 6.10 -25.99
N ASN A 49 5.37 6.65 -25.76
CA ASN A 49 5.08 7.50 -24.62
C ASN A 49 5.31 6.73 -23.30
N PHE A 50 4.78 5.52 -23.21
CA PHE A 50 4.98 4.65 -22.05
C PHE A 50 6.45 4.29 -21.83
N LYS A 51 7.18 3.94 -22.87
CA LYS A 51 8.61 3.66 -22.79
C LYS A 51 9.41 4.89 -22.29
N HIS A 52 9.05 6.07 -22.77
CA HIS A 52 9.65 7.32 -22.33
C HIS A 52 9.33 7.58 -20.84
N PHE A 53 8.08 7.41 -20.41
CA PHE A 53 7.70 7.48 -19.00
C PHE A 53 8.53 6.52 -18.14
N MET A 54 8.60 5.24 -18.51
CA MET A 54 9.36 4.24 -17.75
C MET A 54 10.84 4.56 -17.66
N ALA A 55 11.43 5.18 -18.68
CA ALA A 55 12.83 5.61 -18.65
C ALA A 55 13.07 6.74 -17.61
N HIS A 56 12.11 7.67 -17.46
CA HIS A 56 12.17 8.70 -16.41
C HIS A 56 11.95 8.13 -15.00
N MET A 57 11.28 6.99 -14.91
CA MET A 57 10.97 6.32 -13.64
C MET A 57 11.94 5.19 -13.30
N GLU A 58 13.11 5.14 -13.97
CA GLU A 58 14.15 4.16 -13.65
C GLU A 58 14.59 4.28 -12.19
N GLY A 59 14.69 3.13 -11.50
CA GLY A 59 15.01 3.07 -10.07
C GLY A 59 13.80 3.04 -9.12
N PHE A 60 12.60 3.38 -9.61
CA PHE A 60 11.37 3.11 -8.86
C PHE A 60 10.86 1.69 -9.18
N GLY A 61 10.52 0.92 -8.15
CA GLY A 61 10.04 -0.46 -8.31
C GLY A 61 8.63 -0.53 -8.88
N ILE A 62 8.44 -0.15 -10.15
CA ILE A 62 7.13 -0.12 -10.80
C ILE A 62 6.81 -1.47 -11.41
N THR A 63 5.64 -2.00 -11.11
CA THR A 63 5.09 -3.24 -11.67
C THR A 63 3.70 -2.99 -12.25
N GLN A 64 3.30 -3.83 -13.22
CA GLN A 64 1.96 -3.72 -13.81
C GLN A 64 0.90 -4.38 -12.91
N GLU A 65 -0.22 -3.69 -12.72
CA GLU A 65 -1.39 -4.18 -12.02
C GLU A 65 -2.50 -4.71 -12.93
N SER A 66 -3.65 -5.10 -12.34
CA SER A 66 -4.71 -5.84 -13.04
C SER A 66 -5.58 -4.95 -13.94
N GLY A 67 -5.72 -3.68 -13.62
CA GLY A 67 -6.51 -2.73 -14.41
C GLY A 67 -5.80 -2.33 -15.72
N PRO A 68 -6.56 -1.93 -16.74
CA PRO A 68 -5.99 -1.52 -18.02
C PRO A 68 -5.23 -0.19 -17.88
N GLY A 69 -3.91 -0.23 -18.00
CA GLY A 69 -3.04 0.92 -17.78
C GLY A 69 -2.76 1.20 -16.29
N GLN A 70 -3.04 0.24 -15.40
CA GLN A 70 -2.76 0.32 -13.98
C GLN A 70 -1.37 -0.22 -13.65
N TYR A 71 -0.68 0.49 -12.77
CA TYR A 71 0.67 0.17 -12.28
C TYR A 71 0.73 0.39 -10.78
N GLU A 72 1.75 -0.21 -10.16
CA GLU A 72 2.03 -0.13 -8.74
C GLU A 72 3.50 0.22 -8.52
N ALA A 73 3.76 1.18 -7.64
CA ALA A 73 5.09 1.49 -7.15
C ALA A 73 5.31 0.88 -5.77
N ASN A 74 6.41 0.16 -5.60
CA ASN A 74 6.78 -0.52 -4.37
C ASN A 74 7.84 0.29 -3.61
N PHE A 75 7.57 0.64 -2.36
CA PHE A 75 8.47 1.44 -1.52
C PHE A 75 9.25 0.56 -0.54
N GLN A 76 10.52 0.90 -0.38
CA GLN A 76 11.35 0.23 0.62
C GLN A 76 10.81 0.48 2.04
N PRO A 77 10.80 -0.55 2.89
CA PRO A 77 10.35 -0.40 4.26
C PRO A 77 11.24 0.57 5.07
N SER A 78 10.61 1.34 5.97
CA SER A 78 11.27 2.23 6.92
C SER A 78 10.75 2.00 8.34
N ASN A 79 11.56 2.32 9.34
CA ASN A 79 11.16 2.38 10.74
C ASN A 79 10.55 3.75 11.11
N LEU A 80 10.48 4.68 10.15
CA LEU A 80 9.91 6.00 10.32
C LEU A 80 8.74 6.18 9.33
N ALA A 81 7.53 6.35 9.86
CA ALA A 81 6.32 6.60 9.08
C ALA A 81 6.47 7.85 8.19
N SER A 82 7.06 8.91 8.73
CA SER A 82 7.31 10.18 8.02
C SER A 82 8.28 10.04 6.84
N GLU A 83 9.29 9.18 6.95
CA GLU A 83 10.21 8.91 5.84
C GLU A 83 9.50 8.19 4.70
N LEU A 84 8.68 7.17 5.02
CA LEU A 84 7.89 6.47 4.01
C LEU A 84 6.91 7.41 3.31
N ALA A 85 6.20 8.26 4.07
CA ALA A 85 5.29 9.26 3.53
C ALA A 85 6.01 10.26 2.61
N ALA A 86 7.18 10.76 3.02
CA ALA A 86 7.99 11.66 2.20
C ALA A 86 8.43 11.01 0.88
N ASN A 87 8.82 9.74 0.91
CA ASN A 87 9.18 8.98 -0.29
C ASN A 87 7.99 8.80 -1.24
N ILE A 88 6.78 8.53 -0.72
CA ILE A 88 5.55 8.43 -1.51
C ILE A 88 5.22 9.79 -2.17
N ASN A 89 5.28 10.88 -1.41
CA ASN A 89 5.00 12.22 -1.93
C ASN A 89 5.99 12.61 -3.02
N ARG A 90 7.29 12.37 -2.79
CA ARG A 90 8.33 12.58 -3.80
C ARG A 90 8.08 11.76 -5.07
N PHE A 91 7.69 10.49 -4.92
CA PHE A 91 7.32 9.65 -6.07
C PHE A 91 6.17 10.27 -6.86
N LYS A 92 5.09 10.71 -6.19
CA LYS A 92 3.95 11.35 -6.85
C LYS A 92 4.36 12.58 -7.67
N GLU A 93 5.26 13.40 -7.14
CA GLU A 93 5.79 14.60 -7.84
C GLU A 93 6.61 14.21 -9.06
N VAL A 94 7.58 13.31 -8.91
CA VAL A 94 8.44 12.86 -10.01
C VAL A 94 7.62 12.16 -11.09
N ALA A 95 6.67 11.30 -10.70
CA ALA A 95 5.82 10.58 -11.64
C ALA A 95 4.88 11.49 -12.44
N LYS A 96 4.37 12.57 -11.83
CA LYS A 96 3.60 13.58 -12.55
C LYS A 96 4.46 14.29 -13.60
N ALA A 97 5.65 14.75 -13.23
CA ALA A 97 6.57 15.39 -14.17
C ALA A 97 7.00 14.45 -15.31
N ALA A 98 7.23 13.17 -15.00
CA ALA A 98 7.58 12.15 -15.99
C ALA A 98 6.41 11.86 -16.97
N ALA A 99 5.18 11.81 -16.47
CA ALA A 99 3.99 11.62 -17.30
C ALA A 99 3.79 12.81 -18.24
N ASP A 100 3.86 14.04 -17.72
CA ASP A 100 3.77 15.28 -18.52
C ASP A 100 4.83 15.32 -19.62
N ALA A 101 6.09 15.03 -19.30
CA ALA A 101 7.20 14.97 -20.25
C ALA A 101 7.02 13.87 -21.31
N SER A 102 6.22 12.86 -21.01
CA SER A 102 5.93 11.73 -21.89
C SER A 102 4.62 11.89 -22.67
N GLY A 103 3.90 13.03 -22.52
CA GLY A 103 2.60 13.25 -23.16
C GLY A 103 1.49 12.32 -22.61
N LEU A 104 1.60 11.91 -21.35
CA LEU A 104 0.65 11.08 -20.62
C LEU A 104 0.07 11.83 -19.43
N VAL A 105 -1.03 11.33 -18.90
CA VAL A 105 -1.61 11.76 -17.62
C VAL A 105 -1.47 10.63 -16.63
N ILE A 106 -0.93 10.92 -15.44
CA ILE A 106 -0.94 9.98 -14.32
C ILE A 106 -2.09 10.31 -13.37
N SER A 107 -2.85 9.31 -12.97
CA SER A 107 -3.94 9.47 -12.00
C SER A 107 -3.66 8.67 -10.74
N PHE A 108 -3.68 9.36 -9.61
CA PHE A 108 -3.71 8.80 -8.26
C PHE A 108 -5.11 8.85 -7.64
N GLU A 109 -6.15 9.10 -8.44
CA GLU A 109 -7.52 8.99 -7.97
C GLU A 109 -7.83 7.57 -7.52
N ALA A 110 -8.60 7.43 -6.44
CA ALA A 110 -8.96 6.11 -5.91
C ALA A 110 -9.84 5.30 -6.88
N LYS A 111 -10.56 5.96 -7.82
CA LYS A 111 -11.41 5.29 -8.82
C LYS A 111 -11.39 6.02 -10.16
N PRO A 112 -10.27 6.03 -10.90
CA PRO A 112 -10.18 6.81 -12.15
C PRO A 112 -10.96 6.21 -13.31
N LEU A 113 -11.18 4.89 -13.33
CA LEU A 113 -11.89 4.20 -14.41
C LEU A 113 -13.05 3.35 -13.86
N THR A 114 -14.26 3.61 -14.37
CA THR A 114 -15.45 2.82 -14.03
C THR A 114 -15.32 1.40 -14.59
N GLY A 115 -15.75 0.40 -13.80
CA GLY A 115 -15.74 -1.02 -14.20
C GLY A 115 -14.40 -1.74 -14.05
N PHE A 116 -13.32 -1.03 -13.64
CA PHE A 116 -12.02 -1.63 -13.35
C PHE A 116 -11.61 -1.40 -11.90
N CYS A 117 -10.48 -1.97 -11.46
CA CYS A 117 -9.97 -1.75 -10.10
C CYS A 117 -9.81 -0.26 -9.79
N GLY A 118 -10.08 0.11 -8.55
CA GLY A 118 -9.60 1.36 -8.00
C GLY A 118 -8.10 1.29 -7.71
N SER A 119 -7.49 2.46 -7.46
CA SER A 119 -6.09 2.56 -7.02
C SER A 119 -6.02 2.74 -5.51
N SER A 120 -5.11 2.02 -4.89
CA SER A 120 -4.89 1.99 -3.44
C SER A 120 -3.50 2.47 -3.03
N LEU A 121 -3.41 2.90 -1.79
CA LEU A 121 -2.19 2.92 -1.02
C LEU A 121 -2.25 1.76 -0.01
N HIS A 122 -1.68 0.60 -0.34
CA HIS A 122 -1.54 -0.48 0.62
C HIS A 122 -0.37 -0.16 1.57
N VAL A 123 -0.64 -0.20 2.88
CA VAL A 123 0.40 0.02 3.89
C VAL A 123 0.70 -1.29 4.58
N HIS A 124 1.96 -1.68 4.55
CA HIS A 124 2.47 -2.86 5.24
C HIS A 124 3.01 -2.48 6.60
N TYR A 125 2.71 -3.30 7.60
CA TYR A 125 3.16 -3.11 8.96
C TYR A 125 3.72 -4.43 9.51
N SER A 126 4.85 -4.36 10.18
CA SER A 126 5.41 -5.47 10.93
C SER A 126 5.93 -5.00 12.28
N THR A 127 5.76 -5.83 13.31
CA THR A 127 6.34 -5.62 14.63
C THR A 127 7.70 -6.32 14.72
N GLU A 128 8.63 -5.69 15.40
CA GLU A 128 9.92 -6.25 15.73
C GLU A 128 10.07 -6.30 17.26
N LEU A 129 10.40 -7.47 17.78
CA LEU A 129 10.60 -7.66 19.22
C LEU A 129 12.09 -7.59 19.55
N PHE A 130 12.44 -6.71 20.46
CA PHE A 130 13.79 -6.63 21.02
C PHE A 130 13.82 -7.35 22.35
N ASP A 131 14.72 -8.31 22.48
CA ASP A 131 15.10 -8.88 23.77
C ASP A 131 16.26 -8.03 24.35
N PRO A 132 16.00 -7.17 25.36
CA PRO A 132 17.04 -6.33 25.97
C PRO A 132 18.15 -7.14 26.61
N TRP A 133 17.88 -8.39 27.02
CA TRP A 133 18.89 -9.31 27.57
C TRP A 133 19.74 -9.96 26.49
N GLY A 134 19.20 -10.19 25.30
CA GLY A 134 19.94 -10.61 24.11
C GLY A 134 21.01 -9.60 23.70
N LEU A 135 20.78 -8.31 23.95
CA LEU A 135 21.76 -7.23 23.77
C LEU A 135 22.99 -7.42 24.69
N VAL A 136 22.77 -7.82 25.94
CA VAL A 136 23.84 -7.99 26.92
C VAL A 136 24.59 -9.31 26.70
N ALA A 137 23.88 -10.39 26.35
CA ALA A 137 24.45 -11.72 26.17
C ALA A 137 25.23 -11.92 24.86
N ASN A 138 24.96 -11.14 23.82
CA ASN A 138 25.52 -11.32 22.47
C ASN A 138 26.38 -10.13 21.97
N ASN A 139 27.06 -9.41 22.88
CA ASN A 139 27.92 -8.27 22.52
C ASN A 139 27.24 -7.23 21.58
N GLY A 140 25.98 -6.94 21.79
CA GLY A 140 25.23 -5.95 21.03
C GLY A 140 24.61 -6.45 19.70
N ILE A 141 24.68 -7.76 19.42
CA ILE A 141 24.01 -8.34 18.25
C ILE A 141 22.60 -8.76 18.64
N VAL A 142 21.62 -7.92 18.30
CA VAL A 142 20.20 -8.24 18.47
C VAL A 142 19.73 -9.11 17.30
N LYS A 143 19.34 -10.34 17.57
CA LYS A 143 18.58 -11.13 16.60
C LYS A 143 17.13 -10.70 16.66
N MET A 144 16.72 -9.86 15.72
CA MET A 144 15.32 -9.49 15.53
C MET A 144 14.52 -10.72 15.07
N LYS A 145 13.54 -11.12 15.86
CA LYS A 145 12.60 -12.16 15.48
C LYS A 145 11.40 -11.49 14.81
N ARG A 146 11.41 -11.40 13.49
CA ARG A 146 10.23 -11.01 12.70
C ARG A 146 9.31 -12.22 12.63
N ASP A 147 8.30 -12.25 13.46
CA ASP A 147 7.31 -13.33 13.47
C ASP A 147 5.91 -12.74 13.40
N ALA A 148 5.26 -12.92 12.25
CA ALA A 148 3.87 -12.46 12.03
C ALA A 148 2.84 -13.31 12.80
N ASP A 149 3.26 -14.39 13.43
CA ASP A 149 2.39 -15.24 14.25
C ASP A 149 2.53 -14.92 15.76
N ASN A 150 3.24 -13.83 16.10
CA ASN A 150 3.31 -13.39 17.49
C ASN A 150 2.01 -12.65 17.91
N GLU A 151 1.72 -12.66 19.21
CA GLU A 151 0.53 -12.02 19.77
C GLU A 151 0.45 -10.51 19.50
N TYR A 152 1.58 -9.82 19.40
CA TYR A 152 1.64 -8.37 19.13
C TYR A 152 1.14 -8.01 17.73
N VAL A 153 1.34 -8.89 16.75
CA VAL A 153 0.74 -8.71 15.41
C VAL A 153 -0.78 -8.82 15.49
N LEU A 154 -1.30 -9.76 16.28
CA LEU A 154 -2.75 -9.89 16.47
C LEU A 154 -3.33 -8.68 17.21
N PHE A 155 -2.64 -8.17 18.22
CA PHE A 155 -3.03 -6.92 18.90
C PHE A 155 -2.99 -5.72 17.95
N ALA A 156 -1.96 -5.60 17.11
CA ALA A 156 -1.90 -4.54 16.11
C ALA A 156 -3.09 -4.61 15.14
N ILE A 157 -3.44 -5.83 14.68
CA ILE A 157 -4.63 -6.04 13.83
C ILE A 157 -5.91 -5.64 14.59
N GLY A 158 -6.06 -6.02 15.85
CA GLY A 158 -7.19 -5.63 16.70
C GLY A 158 -7.38 -4.13 16.74
N GLY A 159 -6.31 -3.38 17.05
CA GLY A 159 -6.33 -1.92 17.07
C GLY A 159 -6.66 -1.30 15.71
N MET A 160 -6.07 -1.80 14.63
CA MET A 160 -6.40 -1.34 13.27
C MET A 160 -7.87 -1.55 12.93
N LEU A 161 -8.48 -2.69 13.33
CA LEU A 161 -9.89 -2.96 13.07
C LEU A 161 -10.81 -2.09 13.91
N GLU A 162 -10.49 -1.87 15.20
CA GLU A 162 -11.27 -1.04 16.10
C GLU A 162 -11.30 0.42 15.65
N ARG A 163 -10.14 0.93 15.22
CA ARG A 163 -10.01 2.31 14.74
C ARG A 163 -10.53 2.53 13.33
N MET A 164 -10.69 1.49 12.53
CA MET A 164 -11.00 1.56 11.09
C MET A 164 -12.22 2.44 10.77
N ALA A 165 -13.30 2.31 11.53
CA ALA A 165 -14.53 3.07 11.27
C ALA A 165 -14.38 4.55 11.66
N VAL A 166 -13.56 4.86 12.66
CA VAL A 166 -13.28 6.23 13.11
C VAL A 166 -12.39 6.95 12.11
N ASP A 167 -11.39 6.24 11.56
CA ASP A 167 -10.36 6.79 10.70
C ASP A 167 -10.72 6.67 9.19
N VAL A 168 -11.95 6.22 8.87
CA VAL A 168 -12.37 5.99 7.48
C VAL A 168 -12.24 7.22 6.58
N ASP A 169 -12.46 8.42 7.11
CA ASP A 169 -12.32 9.67 6.37
C ASP A 169 -10.86 10.06 6.11
N ILE A 170 -9.91 9.47 6.84
CA ILE A 170 -8.49 9.56 6.54
C ILE A 170 -8.13 8.63 5.38
N PHE A 171 -8.72 7.43 5.35
CA PHE A 171 -8.41 6.39 4.37
C PHE A 171 -9.17 6.54 3.04
N LEU A 172 -10.36 7.14 3.10
CA LEU A 172 -11.25 7.39 1.97
C LEU A 172 -11.86 8.79 2.09
N PRO A 173 -11.07 9.85 1.80
CA PRO A 173 -11.41 11.23 2.17
C PRO A 173 -12.58 11.82 1.41
N THR A 174 -12.96 11.26 0.26
CA THR A 174 -14.01 11.79 -0.60
C THR A 174 -15.06 10.72 -0.93
N GLU A 175 -16.22 11.13 -1.43
CA GLU A 175 -17.21 10.18 -1.97
C GLU A 175 -16.64 9.41 -3.17
N GLU A 176 -15.83 10.06 -3.99
CA GLU A 176 -15.15 9.42 -5.12
C GLU A 176 -14.18 8.33 -4.64
N SER A 177 -13.42 8.60 -3.56
CA SER A 177 -12.53 7.61 -2.94
C SER A 177 -13.28 6.36 -2.50
N ARG A 178 -14.50 6.51 -1.97
CA ARG A 178 -15.32 5.40 -1.51
C ARG A 178 -15.82 4.51 -2.64
N LYS A 179 -15.91 5.01 -3.87
CA LYS A 179 -16.29 4.23 -5.05
C LYS A 179 -15.29 3.12 -5.42
N ARG A 180 -14.07 3.15 -4.85
CA ARG A 180 -13.13 2.03 -5.03
C ARG A 180 -13.53 0.77 -4.26
N ILE A 181 -14.34 0.91 -3.21
CA ILE A 181 -14.80 -0.20 -2.37
C ILE A 181 -15.94 -0.93 -3.07
N GLU A 182 -15.61 -1.68 -4.11
CA GLU A 182 -16.57 -2.45 -4.90
C GLU A 182 -16.30 -3.95 -4.78
N PRO A 183 -17.34 -4.78 -4.62
CA PRO A 183 -17.19 -6.23 -4.66
C PRO A 183 -16.53 -6.67 -5.99
N TRP A 184 -15.74 -7.75 -5.92
CA TRP A 184 -15.11 -8.42 -7.06
C TRP A 184 -13.95 -7.67 -7.73
N LEU A 185 -13.60 -6.46 -7.26
CA LEU A 185 -12.51 -5.65 -7.80
C LEU A 185 -11.25 -5.61 -6.90
N ASN A 186 -10.99 -6.69 -6.16
CA ASN A 186 -9.86 -6.81 -5.22
C ASN A 186 -9.85 -5.78 -4.08
N ALA A 187 -10.97 -5.06 -3.89
CA ALA A 187 -11.13 -4.08 -2.82
C ALA A 187 -11.70 -4.72 -1.54
N PRO A 188 -11.34 -4.23 -0.35
CA PRO A 188 -11.90 -4.71 0.90
C PRO A 188 -13.35 -4.22 1.05
N THR A 189 -14.29 -5.14 1.20
CA THR A 189 -15.71 -4.83 1.38
C THR A 189 -16.21 -5.04 2.80
N LYS A 190 -15.32 -5.50 3.70
CA LYS A 190 -15.65 -5.78 5.10
C LYS A 190 -14.50 -5.34 6.01
N ILE A 191 -14.86 -4.76 7.15
CA ILE A 191 -13.94 -4.48 8.24
C ILE A 191 -13.66 -5.80 8.97
N CYS A 192 -12.68 -6.54 8.46
CA CYS A 192 -12.22 -7.80 9.01
C CYS A 192 -10.80 -8.07 8.57
N TRP A 193 -10.18 -9.10 9.11
CA TRP A 193 -8.87 -9.55 8.67
C TRP A 193 -8.90 -11.00 8.15
N GLY A 194 -7.87 -11.36 7.39
CA GLY A 194 -7.73 -12.73 6.89
C GLY A 194 -6.36 -13.03 6.35
N ARG A 195 -6.00 -14.32 6.34
CA ARG A 195 -4.77 -14.79 5.70
C ARG A 195 -4.99 -14.88 4.19
N ASN A 196 -4.09 -14.25 3.45
CA ASN A 196 -4.04 -14.22 1.98
C ASN A 196 -5.38 -13.90 1.28
N ASN A 197 -6.27 -13.14 1.95
CA ASN A 197 -7.60 -12.76 1.44
C ASN A 197 -7.62 -11.27 1.05
N ARG A 198 -7.79 -10.98 -0.24
CA ARG A 198 -7.80 -9.62 -0.79
C ARG A 198 -9.12 -8.86 -0.57
N SER A 199 -10.19 -9.53 -0.12
CA SER A 199 -11.48 -8.90 0.20
C SER A 199 -11.58 -8.37 1.63
N THR A 200 -10.55 -8.56 2.45
CA THR A 200 -10.50 -8.10 3.84
C THR A 200 -9.80 -6.74 3.95
N ALA A 201 -10.20 -5.93 4.93
CA ALA A 201 -9.58 -4.64 5.21
C ALA A 201 -8.12 -4.79 5.66
N ILE A 202 -7.85 -5.84 6.44
CA ILE A 202 -6.50 -6.21 6.89
C ILE A 202 -6.20 -7.61 6.35
N ARG A 203 -5.05 -7.76 5.70
CA ARG A 203 -4.59 -9.03 5.14
C ARG A 203 -3.24 -9.40 5.73
N ILE A 204 -3.01 -10.69 6.00
CA ILE A 204 -1.67 -11.25 6.25
C ILE A 204 -1.26 -12.00 4.97
N PRO A 205 -0.35 -11.47 4.14
CA PRO A 205 0.13 -12.16 2.95
C PRO A 205 0.91 -13.43 3.28
N ASP A 206 0.87 -14.43 2.40
CA ASP A 206 1.66 -15.67 2.53
C ASP A 206 3.15 -15.45 2.24
N SER A 207 3.49 -14.37 1.54
CA SER A 207 4.87 -14.01 1.20
C SER A 207 5.72 -13.65 2.43
N LYS A 208 7.04 -13.79 2.28
CA LYS A 208 8.01 -13.37 3.29
C LYS A 208 8.64 -12.03 2.90
N PRO A 209 9.04 -11.19 3.86
CA PRO A 209 8.83 -11.32 5.31
C PRO A 209 7.34 -11.24 5.68
N LYS A 210 6.97 -11.90 6.79
CA LYS A 210 5.59 -11.84 7.30
C LYS A 210 5.28 -10.41 7.75
N ARG A 211 4.09 -9.93 7.39
CA ARG A 211 3.60 -8.58 7.65
C ARG A 211 2.09 -8.52 7.62
N VAL A 212 1.57 -7.45 8.12
CA VAL A 212 0.15 -7.05 7.97
C VAL A 212 0.05 -6.07 6.82
N GLU A 213 -0.98 -6.17 6.00
CA GLU A 213 -1.30 -5.27 4.91
C GLU A 213 -2.64 -4.58 5.19
N HIS A 214 -2.61 -3.28 5.42
CA HIS A 214 -3.80 -2.44 5.49
C HIS A 214 -4.20 -2.04 4.07
N ARG A 215 -5.46 -2.35 3.67
CA ARG A 215 -5.90 -2.31 2.26
C ARG A 215 -6.96 -1.25 1.96
N VAL A 216 -7.38 -0.47 2.96
CA VAL A 216 -8.53 0.44 2.81
C VAL A 216 -8.17 1.74 2.09
N CYS A 217 -6.97 2.28 2.28
CA CYS A 217 -6.60 3.58 1.74
C CYS A 217 -6.71 3.65 0.21
N GLY A 218 -7.35 4.72 -0.28
CA GLY A 218 -7.24 5.11 -1.69
C GLY A 218 -5.86 5.68 -2.00
N ALA A 219 -5.47 5.69 -3.27
CA ALA A 219 -4.19 6.30 -3.68
C ALA A 219 -4.18 7.83 -3.57
N ASP A 220 -5.36 8.44 -3.45
CA ASP A 220 -5.61 9.88 -3.31
C ASP A 220 -5.46 10.42 -1.88
N VAL A 221 -5.17 9.56 -0.90
CA VAL A 221 -4.99 9.98 0.50
C VAL A 221 -3.75 10.87 0.69
N ASP A 222 -3.79 11.65 1.75
CA ASP A 222 -2.60 12.21 2.37
C ASP A 222 -1.79 11.07 2.99
N ALA A 223 -0.63 10.77 2.41
CA ALA A 223 0.18 9.61 2.81
C ALA A 223 0.68 9.73 4.26
N ASP A 224 1.03 10.93 4.71
CA ASP A 224 1.52 11.15 6.08
C ASP A 224 0.41 10.87 7.11
N ARG A 225 -0.77 11.44 6.89
CA ARG A 225 -1.92 11.21 7.76
C ARG A 225 -2.37 9.75 7.78
N ALA A 226 -2.41 9.10 6.60
CA ALA A 226 -2.86 7.72 6.49
C ALA A 226 -1.90 6.74 7.17
N ILE A 227 -0.58 6.88 6.94
CA ILE A 227 0.43 5.99 7.53
C ILE A 227 0.48 6.18 9.04
N ASN A 228 0.46 7.42 9.53
CA ASN A 228 0.46 7.70 10.96
C ASN A 228 -0.79 7.13 11.64
N ALA A 229 -2.00 7.30 11.07
CA ALA A 229 -3.22 6.73 11.62
C ALA A 229 -3.16 5.19 11.74
N ILE A 230 -2.56 4.52 10.74
CA ILE A 230 -2.37 3.06 10.76
C ILE A 230 -1.39 2.63 11.86
N VAL A 231 -0.26 3.35 12.01
CA VAL A 231 0.73 3.08 13.06
C VAL A 231 0.14 3.32 14.44
N GLU A 232 -0.54 4.46 14.66
CA GLU A 232 -1.20 4.78 15.92
C GLU A 232 -2.28 3.75 16.28
N ALA A 233 -3.06 3.29 15.31
CA ALA A 233 -4.03 2.22 15.50
C ALA A 233 -3.39 0.90 15.91
N ALA A 234 -2.27 0.53 15.28
CA ALA A 234 -1.51 -0.67 15.63
C ALA A 234 -0.93 -0.58 17.05
N GLU A 235 -0.31 0.54 17.39
CA GLU A 235 0.23 0.80 18.72
C GLU A 235 -0.87 0.81 19.80
N TYR A 236 -2.03 1.41 19.48
CA TYR A 236 -3.20 1.36 20.35
C TYR A 236 -3.59 -0.09 20.67
N GLY A 237 -3.71 -0.95 19.65
CA GLY A 237 -4.05 -2.35 19.85
C GLY A 237 -3.01 -3.10 20.70
N ILE A 238 -1.73 -2.87 20.45
CA ILE A 238 -0.62 -3.46 21.22
C ILE A 238 -0.68 -3.02 22.70
N ASN A 239 -0.87 -1.73 22.96
CA ASN A 239 -0.88 -1.17 24.31
C ASN A 239 -2.09 -1.64 25.12
N HIS A 240 -3.24 -1.86 24.48
CA HIS A 240 -4.48 -2.30 25.12
C HIS A 240 -4.71 -3.82 25.05
N LYS A 241 -3.87 -4.55 24.32
CA LYS A 241 -3.95 -6.02 24.12
C LYS A 241 -5.31 -6.47 23.56
N ILE A 242 -5.79 -5.80 22.53
CA ILE A 242 -7.07 -6.07 21.86
C ILE A 242 -6.90 -6.77 20.51
#